data_daa102acd344a2c9efc7e168d80414a4
#
_entry.id   daa102acd344a2c9efc7e168d80414a4
#
_cell.length_a   1.000
_cell.length_b   1.000
_cell.length_c   1.000
_cell.angle_alpha   90.00
_cell.angle_beta   90.00
_cell.angle_gamma   90.00
#
_symmetry.space_group_name_H-M   'P 1'
#
loop_
_entity.id
_entity.type
_entity.pdbx_description
1 polymer ?
#
loop_
_entity_poly.entity_id
_entity_poly.type
_entity_poly.pdbx_seq_one_letter_code
_entity_poly.pdbx_strand_id
1 'polypeptide(L)'
;MALTKAEMSEYLFEKLGLSKRDAKELVELFFEEVRRALENGEQVKLSGFGNFDLRDKNQRPGRNPKTGEDIPITARRVVTFRPGQKLKSRVENATPKESD
;
A
#
# COMPACT_ATOMS: atom_id res chain seq x y z
N MET A 1 -16.95 3.42 -3.46
CA MET A 1 -16.77 2.27 -2.53
C MET A 1 -15.33 1.83 -2.56
N ALA A 2 -14.85 1.29 -1.48
CA ALA A 2 -13.48 0.83 -1.39
C ALA A 2 -13.45 -0.69 -1.38
N LEU A 3 -12.41 -1.27 -1.97
CA LEU A 3 -12.15 -2.70 -1.87
C LEU A 3 -11.52 -2.97 -0.50
N THR A 4 -12.15 -3.79 0.30
CA THR A 4 -11.70 -4.11 1.66
C THR A 4 -11.16 -5.54 1.72
N LYS A 5 -10.43 -5.86 2.80
CA LYS A 5 -9.99 -7.24 3.02
C LYS A 5 -11.16 -8.20 3.13
N ALA A 6 -12.24 -7.76 3.72
CA ALA A 6 -13.46 -8.60 3.82
C ALA A 6 -14.01 -8.93 2.44
N GLU A 7 -14.04 -7.96 1.54
CA GLU A 7 -14.51 -8.19 0.16
C GLU A 7 -13.57 -9.10 -0.61
N MET A 8 -12.26 -8.96 -0.41
CA MET A 8 -11.28 -9.85 -1.03
C MET A 8 -11.48 -11.29 -0.56
N SER A 9 -11.71 -11.47 0.73
CA SER A 9 -11.96 -12.77 1.34
C SER A 9 -13.22 -13.42 0.76
N GLU A 10 -14.29 -12.64 0.64
CA GLU A 10 -15.55 -13.09 0.05
C GLU A 10 -15.36 -13.53 -1.40
N TYR A 11 -14.60 -12.76 -2.16
CA TYR A 11 -14.31 -13.06 -3.55
C TYR A 11 -13.54 -14.39 -3.69
N LEU A 12 -12.55 -14.62 -2.84
CA LEU A 12 -11.79 -15.86 -2.84
C LEU A 12 -12.67 -17.06 -2.48
N PHE A 13 -13.57 -16.86 -1.52
CA PHE A 13 -14.53 -17.89 -1.17
C PHE A 13 -15.39 -18.28 -2.37
N GLU A 14 -15.91 -17.29 -3.09
CA GLU A 14 -16.80 -17.54 -4.22
C GLU A 14 -16.06 -18.10 -5.45
N LYS A 15 -14.87 -17.59 -5.74
CA LYS A 15 -14.16 -17.94 -6.97
C LYS A 15 -13.29 -19.18 -6.85
N LEU A 16 -12.68 -19.41 -5.70
CA LEU A 16 -11.74 -20.51 -5.53
C LEU A 16 -12.31 -21.68 -4.71
N GLY A 17 -13.53 -21.55 -4.20
CA GLY A 17 -14.12 -22.61 -3.40
C GLY A 17 -13.46 -22.82 -2.06
N LEU A 18 -12.71 -21.85 -1.56
CA LEU A 18 -12.13 -21.93 -0.23
C LEU A 18 -13.21 -21.77 0.82
N SER A 19 -13.01 -22.34 2.02
CA SER A 19 -13.90 -22.05 3.12
C SER A 19 -13.77 -20.57 3.49
N LYS A 20 -14.79 -20.01 4.16
CA LYS A 20 -14.74 -18.61 4.60
C LYS A 20 -13.54 -18.36 5.51
N ARG A 21 -13.26 -19.32 6.39
CA ARG A 21 -12.11 -19.25 7.30
C ARG A 21 -10.80 -19.22 6.54
N ASP A 22 -10.62 -20.14 5.61
CA ASP A 22 -9.37 -20.22 4.83
C ASP A 22 -9.17 -19.01 3.94
N ALA A 23 -10.25 -18.50 3.34
CA ALA A 23 -10.18 -17.29 2.53
C ALA A 23 -9.72 -16.09 3.35
N LYS A 24 -10.26 -15.94 4.55
CA LYS A 24 -9.89 -14.86 5.47
C LYS A 24 -8.41 -14.99 5.88
N GLU A 25 -8.00 -16.19 6.24
CA GLU A 25 -6.62 -16.46 6.64
C GLU A 25 -5.63 -16.16 5.51
N LEU A 26 -5.98 -16.53 4.27
CA LEU A 26 -5.12 -16.28 3.13
C LEU A 26 -4.92 -14.79 2.88
N VAL A 27 -5.99 -14.01 2.96
CA VAL A 27 -5.92 -12.56 2.79
C VAL A 27 -5.04 -11.94 3.90
N GLU A 28 -5.25 -12.35 5.15
CA GLU A 28 -4.46 -11.84 6.26
C GLU A 28 -2.99 -12.23 6.13
N LEU A 29 -2.72 -13.45 5.70
CA LEU A 29 -1.35 -13.93 5.50
C LEU A 29 -0.64 -13.09 4.42
N PHE A 30 -1.31 -12.81 3.32
CA PHE A 30 -0.73 -12.02 2.25
C PHE A 30 -0.29 -10.64 2.75
N PHE A 31 -1.17 -9.94 3.43
CA PHE A 31 -0.84 -8.60 3.93
C PHE A 31 0.20 -8.64 5.04
N GLU A 32 0.18 -9.67 5.86
CA GLU A 32 1.20 -9.82 6.91
C GLU A 32 2.59 -10.04 6.31
N GLU A 33 2.69 -10.84 5.25
CA GLU A 33 3.98 -11.04 4.57
C GLU A 33 4.50 -9.74 3.95
N VAL A 34 3.62 -8.93 3.37
CA VAL A 34 4.00 -7.62 2.83
C VAL A 34 4.50 -6.71 3.96
N ARG A 35 3.77 -6.64 5.07
CA ARG A 35 4.16 -5.81 6.22
C ARG A 35 5.52 -6.26 6.78
N ARG A 36 5.70 -7.56 6.91
CA ARG A 36 6.94 -8.11 7.47
C ARG A 36 8.15 -7.81 6.60
N ALA A 37 8.01 -7.96 5.29
CA ALA A 37 9.09 -7.66 4.36
C ALA A 37 9.50 -6.18 4.46
N LEU A 38 8.52 -5.28 4.45
CA LEU A 38 8.77 -3.85 4.53
C LEU A 38 9.37 -3.45 5.88
N GLU A 39 8.88 -4.05 6.97
CA GLU A 39 9.42 -3.83 8.31
C GLU A 39 10.91 -4.20 8.38
N ASN A 40 11.29 -5.27 7.69
CA ASN A 40 12.66 -5.76 7.66
C ASN A 40 13.54 -5.04 6.62
N GLY A 41 13.04 -4.01 5.99
CA GLY A 41 13.81 -3.21 5.04
C GLY A 41 13.86 -3.79 3.64
N GLU A 42 12.99 -4.73 3.32
CA GLU A 42 12.93 -5.34 2.01
C GLU A 42 11.87 -4.67 1.13
N GLN A 43 12.24 -4.44 -0.12
CA GLN A 43 11.31 -3.96 -1.13
C GLN A 43 10.35 -5.09 -1.50
N VAL A 44 9.09 -4.76 -1.78
CA VAL A 44 8.10 -5.75 -2.23
C VAL A 44 7.77 -5.48 -3.69
N LYS A 45 8.02 -6.46 -4.55
CA LYS A 45 7.78 -6.36 -5.99
C LYS A 45 6.64 -7.30 -6.38
N LEU A 46 5.56 -6.72 -6.87
CA LEU A 46 4.38 -7.47 -7.30
C LEU A 46 4.21 -7.30 -8.80
N SER A 47 4.70 -8.28 -9.57
CA SER A 47 4.67 -8.23 -11.03
C SER A 47 3.26 -7.98 -11.55
N GLY A 48 3.15 -7.03 -12.49
CA GLY A 48 1.87 -6.66 -13.07
C GLY A 48 1.03 -5.73 -12.23
N PHE A 49 1.48 -5.43 -11.01
CA PHE A 49 0.75 -4.54 -10.11
C PHE A 49 1.57 -3.32 -9.73
N GLY A 50 2.69 -3.52 -9.03
CA GLY A 50 3.54 -2.41 -8.63
C GLY A 50 4.52 -2.83 -7.55
N ASN A 51 5.26 -1.85 -7.07
CA ASN A 51 6.29 -2.08 -6.07
C ASN A 51 6.06 -1.21 -4.85
N PHE A 52 6.31 -1.77 -3.68
CA PHE A 52 6.40 -1.01 -2.43
C PHE A 52 7.87 -0.77 -2.15
N ASP A 53 8.27 0.49 -2.15
CA ASP A 53 9.64 0.91 -1.90
C ASP A 53 9.75 1.57 -0.54
N LEU A 54 10.97 1.55 0.01
CA LEU A 54 11.27 2.20 1.27
C LEU A 54 12.14 3.41 1.01
N ARG A 55 11.88 4.49 1.74
CA ARG A 55 12.71 5.70 1.67
C ARG A 55 13.06 6.12 3.09
N ASP A 56 14.35 6.30 3.32
CA ASP A 56 14.82 6.82 4.59
C ASP A 56 14.91 8.33 4.45
N LYS A 57 14.21 9.02 5.34
CA LYS A 57 14.26 10.48 5.40
C LYS A 57 15.13 10.88 6.58
N ASN A 58 16.18 11.64 6.28
CA ASN A 58 17.10 12.11 7.31
C ASN A 58 16.44 13.17 8.17
N GLN A 59 16.96 13.33 9.39
CA GLN A 59 16.58 14.44 10.24
C GLN A 59 16.89 15.75 9.53
N ARG A 60 15.95 16.66 9.55
CA ARG A 60 16.10 17.96 8.90
C ARG A 60 15.41 19.04 9.74
N PRO A 61 15.83 20.31 9.60
CA PRO A 61 15.16 21.39 10.31
C PRO A 61 13.78 21.63 9.74
N GLY A 62 12.82 21.84 10.61
CA GLY A 62 11.49 22.32 10.27
C GLY A 62 11.30 23.67 10.93
N ARG A 63 10.16 24.30 10.71
CA ARG A 63 9.85 25.60 11.30
C ARG A 63 8.45 25.60 11.92
N ASN A 64 8.35 26.08 13.12
CA ASN A 64 7.06 26.26 13.77
C ASN A 64 6.37 27.48 13.13
N PRO A 65 5.19 27.30 12.49
CA PRO A 65 4.52 28.41 11.81
C PRO A 65 4.03 29.51 12.75
N LYS A 66 3.88 29.23 14.04
CA LYS A 66 3.40 30.21 15.02
C LYS A 66 4.53 31.07 15.58
N THR A 67 5.67 30.47 15.86
CA THR A 67 6.79 31.17 16.52
C THR A 67 7.95 31.46 15.57
N GLY A 68 8.01 30.79 14.44
CA GLY A 68 9.12 30.90 13.52
C GLY A 68 10.37 30.14 13.98
N GLU A 69 10.28 29.43 15.09
CA GLU A 69 11.41 28.65 15.60
C GLU A 69 11.68 27.42 14.75
N ASP A 70 12.96 27.09 14.61
CA ASP A 70 13.37 25.87 13.91
C ASP A 70 13.12 24.66 14.80
N ILE A 71 12.37 23.69 14.27
CA ILE A 71 12.07 22.44 14.98
C ILE A 71 12.65 21.32 14.13
N PRO A 72 13.56 20.49 14.68
CA PRO A 72 14.12 19.37 13.92
C PRO A 72 13.03 18.31 13.63
N ILE A 73 13.00 17.86 12.37
CA ILE A 73 12.13 16.76 11.95
C ILE A 73 12.92 15.49 12.09
N THR A 74 12.43 14.56 12.89
CA THR A 74 13.11 13.31 13.19
C THR A 74 13.31 12.45 11.95
N ALA A 75 14.46 11.79 11.86
CA ALA A 75 14.72 10.81 10.80
C ALA A 75 13.69 9.68 10.89
N ARG A 76 13.23 9.21 9.74
CA ARG A 76 12.23 8.14 9.70
C ARG A 76 12.29 7.38 8.39
N ARG A 77 11.77 6.16 8.40
CA ARG A 77 11.60 5.37 7.19
C ARG A 77 10.14 5.41 6.78
N VAL A 78 9.90 5.66 5.50
CA VAL A 78 8.54 5.69 4.96
C VAL A 78 8.42 4.69 3.84
N VAL A 79 7.20 4.19 3.62
CA VAL A 79 6.89 3.30 2.51
C VAL A 79 6.18 4.10 1.41
N THR A 80 6.54 3.84 0.16
CA THR A 80 5.89 4.43 -1.00
C THR A 80 5.46 3.32 -1.95
N PHE A 81 4.34 3.53 -2.64
CA PHE A 81 3.88 2.59 -3.65
C PHE A 81 4.09 3.19 -5.03
N ARG A 82 4.72 2.40 -5.91
CA ARG A 82 4.95 2.80 -7.30
C ARG A 82 4.19 1.83 -8.20
N PRO A 83 3.11 2.30 -8.85
CA PRO A 83 2.33 1.42 -9.72
C PRO A 83 3.15 0.98 -10.92
N GLY A 84 2.96 -0.28 -11.33
CA GLY A 84 3.60 -0.81 -12.53
C GLY A 84 2.88 -0.33 -13.77
N GLN A 85 3.52 -0.53 -14.92
CA GLN A 85 2.99 -0.05 -16.20
C GLN A 85 1.64 -0.69 -16.53
N LYS A 86 1.47 -1.98 -16.25
CA LYS A 86 0.23 -2.67 -16.52
C LYS A 86 -0.93 -2.10 -15.70
N LEU A 87 -0.70 -1.79 -14.43
CA LEU A 87 -1.71 -1.18 -13.59
C LEU A 87 -2.05 0.23 -14.07
N LYS A 88 -1.02 1.02 -14.39
CA LYS A 88 -1.23 2.37 -14.91
C LYS A 88 -2.07 2.36 -16.17
N SER A 89 -1.74 1.48 -17.11
CA SER A 89 -2.46 1.38 -18.38
C SER A 89 -3.93 1.03 -18.16
N ARG A 90 -4.19 0.10 -17.27
CA ARG A 90 -5.57 -0.31 -16.99
C ARG A 90 -6.38 0.81 -16.36
N VAL A 91 -5.77 1.57 -15.46
CA VAL A 91 -6.44 2.71 -14.81
C VAL A 91 -6.66 3.84 -15.80
N GLU A 92 -5.66 4.16 -16.62
CA GLU A 92 -5.75 5.23 -17.61
C GLU A 92 -6.80 4.94 -18.67
N ASN A 93 -6.94 3.67 -19.06
CA ASN A 93 -7.90 3.24 -20.09
C ASN A 93 -9.29 2.95 -19.54
N ALA A 94 -9.46 3.00 -18.23
CA ALA A 94 -10.78 2.82 -17.63
C ALA A 94 -11.64 4.06 -17.89
N THR A 95 -12.96 3.88 -17.96
CA THR A 95 -13.88 5.01 -18.13
C THR A 95 -13.73 5.97 -16.96
N PRO A 96 -13.40 7.25 -17.20
CA PRO A 96 -13.28 8.20 -16.10
C PRO A 96 -14.59 8.34 -15.34
N LYS A 97 -14.48 8.49 -14.03
CA LYS A 97 -15.64 8.75 -13.20
C LYS A 97 -16.06 10.20 -13.42
N GLU A 98 -17.34 10.41 -13.73
CA GLU A 98 -17.86 11.77 -13.91
C GLU A 98 -17.80 12.51 -12.58
N SER A 99 -17.28 13.72 -12.63
CA SER A 99 -17.31 14.60 -11.46
C SER A 99 -18.51 15.51 -11.58
N ASP A 100 -19.32 15.51 -10.59
CA ASP A 100 -20.52 16.35 -10.52
C ASP A 100 -20.18 17.76 -10.04
#